data_8a8c693700b481486173a87422346ced
#
_entry.id   8a8c693700b481486173a87422346ced
#
_cell.length_a   1.000
_cell.length_b   1.000
_cell.length_c   1.000
_cell.angle_alpha   90.00
_cell.angle_beta   90.00
_cell.angle_gamma   90.00
#
_symmetry.space_group_name_H-M   'P 1'
#
loop_
_entity.id
_entity.type
_entity.pdbx_description
1 polymer ?
#
loop_
_entity_poly.entity_id
_entity_poly.type
_entity_poly.pdbx_seq_one_letter_code
_entity_poly.pdbx_strand_id
1 'polypeptide(L)'
;MKNPMLIVAVVLVALVAALGYVNWQRGHQPAALHPSASAAAPAAPSQPVAGPASVPASSPASAPQRLLLQPSAAHLPRLDQSDGAFGQALAGLIGPKAFAQWLIPHRLILHIVATIDNLPRRQAPVKAWPVSPVPGALRTSGTGADLAISPDNGQRYAPDLQLLQQIEPQRLVEVYLEFYPLFQQAYTELGYPHASFNSRLLVVIDNLLDAPEPKPPVLLVQPKVLYQYADPRLESASAGQKILMRLGPAGEADVKAKLRAIRQALLAKMQPGATSPAG
;
A
#
# COMPACT_ATOMS: atom_id res chain seq x y z
N MET A 1 0.58 -32.76 -3.22
CA MET A 1 -0.40 -31.70 -3.45
C MET A 1 0.26 -30.41 -2.97
N LYS A 2 0.70 -29.55 -3.89
CA LYS A 2 1.48 -28.34 -3.60
C LYS A 2 0.50 -27.18 -3.45
N ASN A 3 0.40 -26.62 -2.25
CA ASN A 3 -0.49 -25.48 -1.94
C ASN A 3 0.09 -24.18 -2.51
N PRO A 4 -0.65 -23.49 -3.37
CA PRO A 4 -0.21 -22.23 -3.97
C PRO A 4 -0.81 -21.03 -3.24
N MET A 5 -0.09 -20.43 -2.26
CA MET A 5 -0.71 -19.38 -1.44
C MET A 5 0.29 -18.34 -0.94
N LEU A 6 0.70 -17.31 -1.76
CA LEU A 6 1.77 -16.52 -1.09
C LEU A 6 2.21 -15.12 -1.44
N ILE A 7 1.84 -14.43 -2.51
CA ILE A 7 2.38 -13.09 -2.83
C ILE A 7 1.51 -11.93 -2.35
N VAL A 8 0.35 -12.23 -1.87
CA VAL A 8 -0.69 -11.26 -1.54
C VAL A 8 -0.36 -10.39 -0.33
N ALA A 9 0.58 -10.71 0.54
CA ALA A 9 0.80 -9.89 1.72
C ALA A 9 1.57 -8.57 1.46
N VAL A 10 2.52 -8.50 0.53
CA VAL A 10 3.09 -7.19 0.10
C VAL A 10 2.12 -6.47 -0.83
N VAL A 11 1.41 -7.22 -1.67
CA VAL A 11 0.31 -6.72 -2.49
C VAL A 11 -0.91 -6.47 -1.63
N LEU A 12 -1.19 -7.23 -0.55
CA LEU A 12 -2.33 -7.03 0.35
C LEU A 12 -2.13 -5.93 1.38
N VAL A 13 -0.93 -5.59 1.77
CA VAL A 13 -0.69 -4.33 2.48
C VAL A 13 -0.96 -3.16 1.54
N ALA A 14 -0.57 -3.27 0.28
CA ALA A 14 -1.01 -2.35 -0.77
C ALA A 14 -2.52 -2.49 -1.05
N LEU A 15 -3.12 -3.70 -0.94
CA LEU A 15 -4.50 -4.05 -1.25
C LEU A 15 -5.47 -3.57 -0.17
N VAL A 16 -5.20 -3.84 1.08
CA VAL A 16 -5.95 -3.30 2.22
C VAL A 16 -5.81 -1.77 2.24
N ALA A 17 -4.65 -1.26 1.84
CA ALA A 17 -4.39 0.16 1.65
C ALA A 17 -5.24 0.77 0.52
N ALA A 18 -5.32 0.12 -0.61
CA ALA A 18 -6.08 0.58 -1.77
C ALA A 18 -7.59 0.59 -1.52
N LEU A 19 -8.09 -0.39 -0.78
CA LEU A 19 -9.52 -0.65 -0.63
C LEU A 19 -10.27 0.41 0.18
N GLY A 20 -9.62 1.04 1.15
CA GLY A 20 -10.27 2.05 1.99
C GLY A 20 -10.35 3.45 1.37
N TYR A 21 -9.41 3.82 0.51
CA TYR A 21 -9.26 5.19 0.03
C TYR A 21 -10.10 5.51 -1.22
N VAL A 22 -10.21 4.60 -2.20
CA VAL A 22 -10.99 4.85 -3.44
C VAL A 22 -12.48 4.99 -3.16
N ASN A 23 -12.96 4.19 -2.25
CA ASN A 23 -14.38 4.22 -1.95
C ASN A 23 -14.80 5.45 -1.15
N TRP A 24 -13.86 6.06 -0.42
CA TRP A 24 -14.06 7.35 0.21
C TRP A 24 -14.20 8.48 -0.82
N GLN A 25 -13.52 8.40 -1.98
CA GLN A 25 -13.67 9.39 -3.06
C GLN A 25 -14.89 9.17 -3.97
N ARG A 26 -15.34 7.92 -4.18
CA ARG A 26 -16.44 7.63 -5.12
C ARG A 26 -17.85 7.75 -4.52
N GLY A 27 -18.01 7.70 -3.21
CA GLY A 27 -19.32 7.84 -2.56
C GLY A 27 -20.00 9.21 -2.72
N HIS A 28 -19.33 10.17 -3.36
CA HIS A 28 -19.78 11.56 -3.44
C HIS A 28 -19.54 12.17 -4.83
N GLN A 29 -19.89 11.46 -5.92
CA GLN A 29 -20.12 12.18 -7.16
C GLN A 29 -21.53 12.81 -7.07
N PRO A 30 -21.65 14.15 -7.00
CA PRO A 30 -22.95 14.78 -7.19
C PRO A 30 -23.41 14.45 -8.60
N ALA A 31 -24.71 14.11 -8.75
CA ALA A 31 -25.35 13.99 -10.04
C ALA A 31 -24.98 15.23 -10.88
N ALA A 32 -24.55 14.97 -12.11
CA ALA A 32 -24.10 16.00 -13.03
C ALA A 32 -25.19 17.06 -13.19
N LEU A 33 -24.97 18.23 -12.60
CA LEU A 33 -25.69 19.44 -12.99
C LEU A 33 -25.05 19.93 -14.29
N HIS A 34 -25.86 20.03 -15.34
CA HIS A 34 -25.46 20.54 -16.62
C HIS A 34 -24.80 21.91 -16.49
N PRO A 35 -23.73 22.22 -17.21
CA PRO A 35 -23.14 23.55 -17.21
C PRO A 35 -24.04 24.52 -17.96
N SER A 36 -24.64 25.47 -17.27
CA SER A 36 -25.09 26.72 -17.89
C SER A 36 -23.88 27.55 -18.24
N ALA A 37 -23.72 27.84 -19.50
CA ALA A 37 -22.76 28.79 -20.02
C ALA A 37 -23.11 30.19 -19.52
N SER A 38 -22.14 30.95 -19.03
CA SER A 38 -21.96 32.37 -19.30
C SER A 38 -20.77 33.02 -18.61
N ALA A 39 -20.14 33.88 -19.39
CA ALA A 39 -19.36 35.09 -19.06
C ALA A 39 -17.90 34.95 -18.68
N ALA A 40 -17.12 35.42 -19.64
CA ALA A 40 -15.73 35.84 -19.54
C ALA A 40 -15.54 37.01 -18.56
N ALA A 41 -14.46 37.01 -17.81
CA ALA A 41 -13.90 38.19 -17.14
C ALA A 41 -12.36 38.10 -17.06
N PRO A 42 -11.64 39.20 -16.97
CA PRO A 42 -10.35 39.41 -17.63
C PRO A 42 -9.15 38.99 -16.78
N ALA A 43 -8.02 38.83 -17.49
CA ALA A 43 -6.73 38.46 -16.98
C ALA A 43 -6.16 39.50 -15.97
N ALA A 44 -5.63 39.00 -14.85
CA ALA A 44 -4.78 39.75 -13.93
C ALA A 44 -3.31 39.20 -13.98
N PRO A 45 -2.30 40.03 -13.74
CA PRO A 45 -0.94 39.75 -14.14
C PRO A 45 -0.20 38.76 -13.27
N SER A 46 0.69 38.00 -13.90
CA SER A 46 1.57 37.00 -13.32
C SER A 46 2.57 37.64 -12.33
N GLN A 47 2.57 37.12 -11.10
CA GLN A 47 3.67 37.36 -10.16
C GLN A 47 4.71 36.23 -10.27
N PRO A 48 6.02 36.52 -10.09
CA PRO A 48 7.08 35.57 -10.26
C PRO A 48 7.08 34.54 -9.13
N VAL A 49 7.16 33.25 -9.52
CA VAL A 49 7.28 32.11 -8.63
C VAL A 49 8.65 32.14 -7.96
N ALA A 50 8.66 32.27 -6.64
CA ALA A 50 9.84 32.05 -5.82
C ALA A 50 10.28 30.59 -5.91
N GLY A 51 11.60 30.37 -6.06
CA GLY A 51 12.22 29.07 -6.21
C GLY A 51 12.00 28.12 -5.03
N PRO A 52 12.23 26.82 -5.22
CA PRO A 52 11.95 25.80 -4.20
C PRO A 52 12.86 25.98 -3.00
N ALA A 53 12.23 26.12 -1.82
CA ALA A 53 12.91 26.10 -0.54
C ALA A 53 13.59 24.73 -0.34
N SER A 54 14.89 24.74 -0.11
CA SER A 54 15.70 23.60 0.25
C SER A 54 15.17 22.95 1.52
N VAL A 55 14.70 21.72 1.41
CA VAL A 55 14.37 20.87 2.56
C VAL A 55 15.70 20.43 3.20
N PRO A 56 15.85 20.50 4.52
CA PRO A 56 17.07 20.08 5.18
C PRO A 56 17.31 18.58 4.95
N ALA A 57 18.53 18.26 4.55
CA ALA A 57 19.01 16.89 4.39
C ALA A 57 18.96 16.17 5.75
N SER A 58 18.05 15.24 5.88
CA SER A 58 18.00 14.34 7.04
C SER A 58 19.13 13.31 6.96
N SER A 59 19.95 13.30 7.96
CA SER A 59 20.84 12.26 8.54
C SER A 59 21.40 11.12 7.66
N PRO A 60 22.61 10.64 7.94
CA PRO A 60 23.36 9.73 7.09
C PRO A 60 22.62 8.41 6.91
N ALA A 61 22.32 8.12 5.66
CA ALA A 61 21.78 6.84 5.24
C ALA A 61 22.74 5.73 5.70
N SER A 62 22.24 4.86 6.58
CA SER A 62 22.88 3.57 6.84
C SER A 62 23.23 2.92 5.51
N ALA A 63 24.45 2.41 5.40
CA ALA A 63 24.94 1.75 4.19
C ALA A 63 23.89 0.75 3.67
N PRO A 64 23.66 0.67 2.34
CA PRO A 64 22.64 -0.20 1.78
C PRO A 64 22.92 -1.63 2.21
N GLN A 65 21.98 -2.22 2.98
CA GLN A 65 22.05 -3.61 3.36
C GLN A 65 21.97 -4.45 2.07
N ARG A 66 23.11 -4.99 1.69
CA ARG A 66 23.25 -5.82 0.50
C ARG A 66 22.48 -7.10 0.71
N LEU A 67 21.49 -7.37 -0.14
CA LEU A 67 20.82 -8.66 -0.17
C LEU A 67 21.87 -9.73 -0.54
N LEU A 68 22.06 -10.71 0.31
CA LEU A 68 23.07 -11.75 0.09
C LEU A 68 22.68 -12.76 -1.00
N LEU A 69 21.40 -12.84 -1.32
CA LEU A 69 20.90 -13.60 -2.42
C LEU A 69 20.67 -12.63 -3.60
N GLN A 70 21.61 -12.59 -4.54
CA GLN A 70 21.36 -12.04 -5.85
C GLN A 70 20.67 -13.16 -6.66
N PRO A 71 19.33 -13.09 -6.83
CA PRO A 71 18.68 -13.99 -7.78
C PRO A 71 19.33 -13.76 -9.13
N SER A 72 19.64 -14.83 -9.85
CA SER A 72 20.22 -14.71 -11.18
C SER A 72 19.24 -13.98 -12.08
N ALA A 73 19.51 -12.73 -12.40
CA ALA A 73 18.72 -11.94 -13.34
C ALA A 73 18.63 -12.57 -14.74
N ALA A 74 19.45 -13.57 -15.01
CA ALA A 74 19.56 -14.24 -16.31
C ALA A 74 18.27 -14.94 -16.79
N HIS A 75 17.29 -15.18 -15.90
CA HIS A 75 16.03 -15.86 -16.25
C HIS A 75 14.80 -14.99 -16.08
N LEU A 76 14.97 -13.70 -15.66
CA LEU A 76 13.84 -12.80 -15.50
C LEU A 76 13.51 -12.10 -16.83
N PRO A 77 12.20 -11.92 -17.12
CA PRO A 77 11.80 -11.10 -18.25
C PRO A 77 12.17 -9.62 -18.01
N ARG A 78 12.11 -8.81 -19.06
CA ARG A 78 12.21 -7.36 -18.90
C ARG A 78 11.04 -6.84 -18.05
N LEU A 79 11.23 -5.72 -17.36
CA LEU A 79 10.20 -5.14 -16.46
C LEU A 79 8.87 -4.88 -17.20
N ASP A 80 8.92 -4.39 -18.43
CA ASP A 80 7.76 -4.13 -19.28
C ASP A 80 7.04 -5.40 -19.78
N GLN A 81 7.67 -6.57 -19.66
CA GLN A 81 7.15 -7.87 -20.03
C GLN A 81 6.95 -8.82 -18.83
N SER A 82 7.10 -8.30 -17.61
CA SER A 82 7.11 -9.10 -16.40
C SER A 82 5.73 -9.56 -15.93
N ASP A 83 4.65 -8.94 -16.41
CA ASP A 83 3.28 -9.20 -15.92
C ASP A 83 2.87 -10.67 -16.06
N GLY A 84 3.28 -11.35 -17.16
CA GLY A 84 2.99 -12.77 -17.36
C GLY A 84 3.66 -13.67 -16.31
N ALA A 85 4.98 -13.58 -16.18
CA ALA A 85 5.74 -14.42 -15.24
C ALA A 85 5.41 -14.09 -13.79
N PHE A 86 5.38 -12.79 -13.45
CA PHE A 86 5.06 -12.36 -12.10
C PHE A 86 3.58 -12.64 -11.75
N GLY A 87 2.65 -12.44 -12.70
CA GLY A 87 1.24 -12.79 -12.53
C GLY A 87 1.02 -14.28 -12.30
N GLN A 88 1.76 -15.17 -13.02
CA GLN A 88 1.72 -16.62 -12.78
C GLN A 88 2.25 -16.98 -11.39
N ALA A 89 3.37 -16.38 -10.97
CA ALA A 89 3.89 -16.56 -9.62
C ALA A 89 2.86 -16.13 -8.57
N LEU A 90 2.20 -14.97 -8.77
CA LEU A 90 1.10 -14.50 -7.91
C LEU A 90 -0.11 -15.45 -7.92
N ALA A 91 -0.57 -15.86 -9.09
CA ALA A 91 -1.67 -16.81 -9.21
C ALA A 91 -1.33 -18.18 -8.58
N GLY A 92 -0.05 -18.58 -8.65
CA GLY A 92 0.44 -19.76 -7.95
C GLY A 92 0.35 -19.67 -6.43
N LEU A 93 0.28 -18.46 -5.88
CA LEU A 93 0.27 -18.22 -4.43
C LEU A 93 -1.12 -18.04 -3.85
N ILE A 94 -1.99 -17.28 -4.53
CA ILE A 94 -3.34 -16.96 -4.05
C ILE A 94 -4.43 -17.74 -4.77
N GLY A 95 -4.05 -18.50 -5.75
CA GLY A 95 -4.96 -19.15 -6.67
C GLY A 95 -5.38 -18.25 -7.85
N PRO A 96 -5.62 -18.83 -9.03
CA PRO A 96 -5.95 -18.07 -10.24
C PRO A 96 -7.27 -17.30 -10.12
N LYS A 97 -8.24 -17.83 -9.38
CA LYS A 97 -9.53 -17.16 -9.15
C LYS A 97 -9.36 -15.89 -8.33
N ALA A 98 -8.61 -15.96 -7.22
CA ALA A 98 -8.33 -14.80 -6.40
C ALA A 98 -7.48 -13.79 -7.16
N PHE A 99 -6.45 -14.21 -7.91
CA PHE A 99 -5.66 -13.34 -8.77
C PHE A 99 -6.55 -12.54 -9.74
N ALA A 100 -7.43 -13.22 -10.49
CA ALA A 100 -8.32 -12.57 -11.45
C ALA A 100 -9.35 -11.63 -10.81
N GLN A 101 -9.78 -11.94 -9.58
CA GLN A 101 -10.77 -11.14 -8.86
C GLN A 101 -10.17 -9.84 -8.26
N TRP A 102 -8.94 -9.91 -7.77
CA TRP A 102 -8.37 -8.85 -6.93
C TRP A 102 -7.32 -7.99 -7.65
N LEU A 103 -6.56 -8.55 -8.58
CA LEU A 103 -5.41 -7.89 -9.19
C LEU A 103 -5.73 -7.31 -10.56
N ILE A 104 -5.12 -6.17 -10.87
CA ILE A 104 -5.12 -5.57 -12.20
C ILE A 104 -3.82 -6.01 -12.87
N PRO A 105 -3.86 -6.98 -13.83
CA PRO A 105 -2.66 -7.59 -14.38
C PRO A 105 -2.01 -6.70 -15.47
N HIS A 106 -1.68 -5.48 -15.09
CA HIS A 106 -1.02 -4.51 -15.97
C HIS A 106 0.03 -3.73 -15.19
N ARG A 107 1.29 -3.80 -15.62
CA ARG A 107 2.45 -3.16 -14.99
C ARG A 107 2.51 -3.41 -13.48
N LEU A 108 2.24 -4.66 -13.08
CA LEU A 108 2.03 -5.07 -11.69
C LEU A 108 3.17 -4.63 -10.77
N ILE A 109 4.42 -4.91 -11.12
CA ILE A 109 5.59 -4.58 -10.30
C ILE A 109 5.70 -3.05 -10.14
N LEU A 110 5.54 -2.27 -11.22
CA LEU A 110 5.58 -0.82 -11.15
C LEU A 110 4.49 -0.26 -10.25
N HIS A 111 3.26 -0.78 -10.37
CA HIS A 111 2.14 -0.34 -9.55
C HIS A 111 2.33 -0.71 -8.07
N ILE A 112 2.88 -1.89 -7.77
CA ILE A 112 3.20 -2.31 -6.41
C ILE A 112 4.26 -1.40 -5.81
N VAL A 113 5.36 -1.14 -6.52
CA VAL A 113 6.44 -0.27 -6.06
C VAL A 113 5.94 1.15 -5.81
N ALA A 114 5.18 1.72 -6.75
CA ALA A 114 4.60 3.06 -6.60
C ALA A 114 3.62 3.14 -5.43
N THR A 115 2.81 2.09 -5.22
CA THR A 115 1.87 2.03 -4.10
C THR A 115 2.61 1.98 -2.78
N ILE A 116 3.57 1.07 -2.62
CA ILE A 116 4.38 0.93 -1.40
C ILE A 116 5.08 2.25 -1.08
N ASP A 117 5.72 2.90 -2.07
CA ASP A 117 6.40 4.17 -1.84
C ASP A 117 5.47 5.29 -1.34
N ASN A 118 4.20 5.26 -1.75
CA ASN A 118 3.22 6.28 -1.38
C ASN A 118 2.48 6.03 -0.05
N LEU A 119 2.49 4.80 0.50
CA LEU A 119 1.77 4.49 1.75
C LEU A 119 2.16 5.37 2.94
N PRO A 120 3.44 5.73 3.17
CA PRO A 120 3.82 6.62 4.27
C PRO A 120 3.47 8.09 4.02
N ARG A 121 3.04 8.47 2.83
CA ARG A 121 2.64 9.84 2.51
C ARG A 121 1.22 10.13 3.02
N ARG A 122 0.85 11.39 3.06
CA ARG A 122 -0.52 11.80 3.44
C ARG A 122 -1.60 11.31 2.48
N GLN A 123 -1.24 11.13 1.21
CA GLN A 123 -2.12 10.65 0.14
C GLN A 123 -1.40 9.63 -0.73
N ALA A 124 -2.10 8.57 -1.11
CA ALA A 124 -1.62 7.56 -2.03
C ALA A 124 -2.47 7.61 -3.32
N PRO A 125 -1.86 7.91 -4.50
CA PRO A 125 -2.59 8.04 -5.76
C PRO A 125 -3.27 6.72 -6.16
N VAL A 126 -4.58 6.75 -6.33
CA VAL A 126 -5.40 5.57 -6.69
C VAL A 126 -5.00 4.96 -8.03
N LYS A 127 -4.57 5.78 -8.98
CA LYS A 127 -4.16 5.31 -10.32
C LYS A 127 -2.92 4.40 -10.31
N ALA A 128 -2.14 4.44 -9.23
CA ALA A 128 -0.96 3.60 -9.06
C ALA A 128 -1.27 2.23 -8.45
N TRP A 129 -2.51 1.91 -8.14
CA TRP A 129 -2.83 0.70 -7.39
C TRP A 129 -2.91 -0.54 -8.28
N PRO A 130 -2.31 -1.65 -7.86
CA PRO A 130 -2.31 -2.90 -8.60
C PRO A 130 -3.59 -3.71 -8.41
N VAL A 131 -4.59 -3.15 -7.72
CA VAL A 131 -5.77 -3.87 -7.22
C VAL A 131 -7.07 -3.14 -7.45
N SER A 132 -8.16 -3.92 -7.56
CA SER A 132 -9.51 -3.41 -7.62
C SER A 132 -9.97 -2.92 -6.24
N PRO A 133 -10.68 -1.78 -6.15
CA PRO A 133 -11.20 -1.27 -4.88
C PRO A 133 -12.27 -2.18 -4.26
N VAL A 134 -12.34 -2.25 -2.92
CA VAL A 134 -13.47 -2.90 -2.22
C VAL A 134 -14.79 -2.19 -2.59
N PRO A 135 -15.83 -2.93 -2.95
CA PRO A 135 -17.13 -2.36 -3.28
C PRO A 135 -17.77 -1.62 -2.11
N GLY A 136 -18.54 -0.60 -2.41
CA GLY A 136 -19.38 0.16 -1.47
C GLY A 136 -18.64 1.29 -0.72
N ALA A 137 -19.35 2.23 -0.08
CA ALA A 137 -18.81 3.39 0.63
C ALA A 137 -18.37 3.05 2.07
N LEU A 138 -17.56 3.92 2.70
CA LEU A 138 -17.28 3.85 4.13
C LEU A 138 -18.61 3.80 4.88
N ARG A 139 -18.79 2.80 5.73
CA ARG A 139 -19.99 2.72 6.57
C ARG A 139 -19.80 3.62 7.78
N THR A 140 -20.73 4.53 7.97
CA THR A 140 -20.75 5.46 9.09
C THR A 140 -22.00 5.25 9.94
N SER A 141 -21.95 5.66 11.19
CA SER A 141 -23.07 5.70 12.13
C SER A 141 -23.15 7.07 12.80
N GLY A 142 -24.33 7.45 13.29
CA GLY A 142 -24.55 8.78 13.88
C GLY A 142 -24.58 9.91 12.85
N THR A 143 -24.77 11.12 13.33
CA THR A 143 -24.81 12.36 12.52
C THR A 143 -24.23 13.53 13.31
N GLY A 144 -23.81 14.58 12.62
CA GLY A 144 -23.26 15.77 13.28
C GLY A 144 -22.04 15.46 14.16
N ALA A 145 -22.10 15.80 15.44
CA ALA A 145 -21.01 15.58 16.38
C ALA A 145 -20.76 14.09 16.71
N ASP A 146 -21.78 13.23 16.55
CA ASP A 146 -21.70 11.79 16.82
C ASP A 146 -21.39 10.97 15.57
N LEU A 147 -21.08 11.62 14.45
CA LEU A 147 -20.71 10.92 13.21
C LEU A 147 -19.41 10.13 13.42
N ALA A 148 -19.48 8.83 13.24
CA ALA A 148 -18.35 7.92 13.47
C ALA A 148 -18.26 6.83 12.41
N ILE A 149 -17.11 6.15 12.33
CA ILE A 149 -16.99 4.91 11.58
C ILE A 149 -17.91 3.86 12.21
N SER A 150 -18.80 3.25 11.42
CA SER A 150 -19.68 2.18 11.88
C SER A 150 -18.88 0.97 12.34
N PRO A 151 -19.25 0.31 13.46
CA PRO A 151 -18.66 -0.96 13.87
C PRO A 151 -18.66 -2.02 12.77
N ASP A 152 -19.69 -2.01 11.90
CA ASP A 152 -19.81 -2.95 10.79
C ASP A 152 -18.91 -2.63 9.59
N ASN A 153 -18.20 -1.50 9.61
CA ASN A 153 -17.35 -1.14 8.50
C ASN A 153 -16.24 -2.18 8.25
N GLY A 154 -15.70 -2.77 9.31
CA GLY A 154 -14.68 -3.81 9.23
C GLY A 154 -15.12 -5.06 8.46
N GLN A 155 -16.40 -5.43 8.52
CA GLN A 155 -16.95 -6.60 7.81
C GLN A 155 -16.79 -6.53 6.29
N ARG A 156 -16.69 -5.33 5.73
CA ARG A 156 -16.47 -5.13 4.29
C ARG A 156 -15.14 -5.71 3.82
N TYR A 157 -14.17 -5.81 4.70
CA TYR A 157 -12.82 -6.28 4.43
C TYR A 157 -12.62 -7.75 4.80
N ALA A 158 -13.68 -8.44 5.28
CA ALA A 158 -13.57 -9.83 5.73
C ALA A 158 -13.01 -10.77 4.64
N PRO A 159 -13.44 -10.72 3.36
CA PRO A 159 -12.87 -11.57 2.31
C PRO A 159 -11.38 -11.31 2.09
N ASP A 160 -10.95 -10.04 2.16
CA ASP A 160 -9.56 -9.62 2.01
C ASP A 160 -8.70 -10.13 3.16
N LEU A 161 -9.18 -9.98 4.39
CA LEU A 161 -8.51 -10.45 5.59
C LEU A 161 -8.41 -11.98 5.62
N GLN A 162 -9.45 -12.70 5.17
CA GLN A 162 -9.41 -14.15 5.02
C GLN A 162 -8.32 -14.57 4.02
N LEU A 163 -8.24 -13.90 2.87
CA LEU A 163 -7.19 -14.16 1.90
C LEU A 163 -5.80 -13.85 2.49
N LEU A 164 -5.65 -12.75 3.24
CA LEU A 164 -4.41 -12.38 3.93
C LEU A 164 -3.98 -13.47 4.93
N GLN A 165 -4.90 -14.00 5.71
CA GLN A 165 -4.59 -15.05 6.70
C GLN A 165 -4.03 -16.32 6.06
N GLN A 166 -4.50 -16.64 4.88
CA GLN A 166 -4.08 -17.83 4.14
C GLN A 166 -2.64 -17.73 3.58
N ILE A 167 -2.04 -16.57 3.52
CA ILE A 167 -0.72 -16.34 2.94
C ILE A 167 0.40 -16.64 3.94
N GLU A 168 1.31 -17.51 3.56
CA GLU A 168 2.49 -17.83 4.36
C GLU A 168 3.62 -16.80 4.12
N PRO A 169 4.10 -16.08 5.14
CA PRO A 169 5.06 -14.98 4.98
C PRO A 169 6.37 -15.38 4.29
N GLN A 170 6.89 -16.58 4.60
CA GLN A 170 8.16 -17.07 4.08
C GLN A 170 8.12 -17.21 2.55
N ARG A 171 7.08 -17.84 2.07
CA ARG A 171 6.91 -18.04 0.63
C ARG A 171 6.69 -16.73 -0.12
N LEU A 172 5.93 -15.78 0.47
CA LEU A 172 5.81 -14.45 -0.07
C LEU A 172 7.18 -13.81 -0.30
N VAL A 173 8.03 -13.88 0.72
CA VAL A 173 9.39 -13.33 0.66
C VAL A 173 10.22 -14.06 -0.39
N GLU A 174 10.08 -15.38 -0.55
CA GLU A 174 10.77 -16.13 -1.59
C GLU A 174 10.46 -15.60 -3.00
N VAL A 175 9.18 -15.42 -3.32
CA VAL A 175 8.82 -14.88 -4.64
C VAL A 175 9.22 -13.40 -4.78
N TYR A 176 9.06 -12.59 -3.74
CA TYR A 176 9.58 -11.22 -3.77
C TYR A 176 11.07 -11.20 -4.11
N LEU A 177 11.87 -12.07 -3.51
CA LEU A 177 13.30 -12.17 -3.76
C LEU A 177 13.63 -12.68 -5.16
N GLU A 178 12.86 -13.62 -5.69
CA GLU A 178 12.98 -14.08 -7.07
C GLU A 178 12.83 -12.91 -8.06
N PHE A 179 11.85 -12.03 -7.86
CA PHE A 179 11.60 -10.88 -8.73
C PHE A 179 12.26 -9.59 -8.24
N TYR A 180 13.05 -9.61 -7.18
CA TYR A 180 13.66 -8.41 -6.59
C TYR A 180 14.40 -7.50 -7.58
N PRO A 181 15.18 -8.02 -8.55
CA PRO A 181 15.85 -7.15 -9.54
C PRO A 181 14.86 -6.25 -10.30
N LEU A 182 13.66 -6.74 -10.59
CA LEU A 182 12.62 -5.96 -11.28
C LEU A 182 11.95 -4.93 -10.35
N PHE A 183 11.77 -5.27 -9.08
CA PHE A 183 11.30 -4.30 -8.07
C PHE A 183 12.31 -3.16 -7.88
N GLN A 184 13.60 -3.49 -7.82
CA GLN A 184 14.66 -2.48 -7.72
C GLN A 184 14.73 -1.62 -8.99
N GLN A 185 14.60 -2.21 -10.17
CA GLN A 185 14.54 -1.47 -11.44
C GLN A 185 13.35 -0.52 -11.45
N ALA A 186 12.14 -1.00 -11.09
CA ALA A 186 10.94 -0.18 -11.01
C ALA A 186 11.10 0.99 -10.03
N TYR A 187 11.80 0.78 -8.91
CA TYR A 187 12.08 1.83 -7.94
C TYR A 187 13.07 2.88 -8.48
N THR A 188 14.07 2.42 -9.23
CA THR A 188 15.00 3.30 -9.96
C THR A 188 14.24 4.17 -10.98
N GLU A 189 13.35 3.56 -11.77
CA GLU A 189 12.51 4.26 -12.77
C GLU A 189 11.50 5.22 -12.11
N LEU A 190 11.09 4.97 -10.87
CA LEU A 190 10.24 5.88 -10.09
C LEU A 190 10.97 7.16 -9.64
N GLY A 191 12.28 7.23 -9.85
CA GLY A 191 13.09 8.43 -9.54
C GLY A 191 14.08 8.24 -8.38
N TYR A 192 14.36 7.02 -7.96
CA TYR A 192 15.27 6.71 -6.85
C TYR A 192 16.49 5.88 -7.28
N PRO A 193 17.37 6.41 -8.16
CA PRO A 193 18.45 5.63 -8.77
C PRO A 193 19.51 5.12 -7.77
N HIS A 194 19.64 5.75 -6.61
CA HIS A 194 20.65 5.40 -5.60
C HIS A 194 20.07 4.80 -4.33
N ALA A 195 18.76 4.57 -4.29
CA ALA A 195 18.08 4.04 -3.12
C ALA A 195 17.73 2.56 -3.28
N SER A 196 17.76 1.81 -2.18
CA SER A 196 17.36 0.41 -2.13
C SER A 196 15.85 0.29 -1.91
N PHE A 197 15.17 -0.46 -2.77
CA PHE A 197 13.75 -0.76 -2.55
C PHE A 197 13.52 -1.61 -1.30
N ASN A 198 14.44 -2.53 -0.95
CA ASN A 198 14.36 -3.28 0.30
C ASN A 198 14.35 -2.38 1.53
N SER A 199 15.26 -1.39 1.56
CA SER A 199 15.30 -0.43 2.68
C SER A 199 13.99 0.37 2.74
N ARG A 200 13.47 0.78 1.58
CA ARG A 200 12.18 1.47 1.51
C ARG A 200 11.03 0.61 2.00
N LEU A 201 10.99 -0.67 1.59
CA LEU A 201 9.97 -1.63 2.02
C LEU A 201 9.94 -1.80 3.54
N LEU A 202 11.11 -1.94 4.19
CA LEU A 202 11.20 -2.03 5.64
C LEU A 202 10.69 -0.77 6.34
N VAL A 203 11.09 0.42 5.85
CA VAL A 203 10.57 1.71 6.37
C VAL A 203 9.06 1.80 6.25
N VAL A 204 8.49 1.31 5.14
CA VAL A 204 7.03 1.32 4.94
C VAL A 204 6.33 0.34 5.88
N ILE A 205 6.90 -0.86 6.05
CA ILE A 205 6.37 -1.83 7.03
C ILE A 205 6.38 -1.24 8.43
N ASP A 206 7.47 -0.62 8.85
CA ASP A 206 7.59 0.01 10.17
C ASP A 206 6.56 1.14 10.33
N ASN A 207 6.40 2.01 9.33
CA ASN A 207 5.36 3.05 9.33
C ASN A 207 3.94 2.48 9.50
N LEU A 208 3.64 1.33 8.88
CA LEU A 208 2.34 0.68 9.01
C LEU A 208 2.17 0.02 10.38
N LEU A 209 3.22 -0.57 10.94
CA LEU A 209 3.19 -1.14 12.29
C LEU A 209 2.96 -0.08 13.37
N ASP A 210 3.40 1.16 13.12
CA ASP A 210 3.22 2.33 13.99
C ASP A 210 1.83 2.98 13.82
N ALA A 211 0.91 2.39 13.04
CA ALA A 211 -0.44 2.93 12.89
C ALA A 211 -1.15 3.06 14.25
N PRO A 212 -1.80 4.21 14.52
CA PRO A 212 -2.62 4.37 15.72
C PRO A 212 -3.74 3.33 15.79
N GLU A 213 -4.05 2.85 16.99
CA GLU A 213 -5.15 1.92 17.25
C GLU A 213 -6.29 2.66 18.01
N PRO A 214 -7.12 3.45 17.29
CA PRO A 214 -8.14 4.24 17.94
C PRO A 214 -9.23 3.35 18.54
N LYS A 215 -9.63 3.67 19.78
CA LYS A 215 -10.77 3.00 20.42
C LYS A 215 -12.09 3.51 19.83
N PRO A 216 -13.05 2.64 19.50
CA PRO A 216 -14.38 3.06 19.10
C PRO A 216 -15.11 3.84 20.19
N PRO A 217 -15.97 4.82 19.85
CA PRO A 217 -16.28 5.26 18.48
C PRO A 217 -15.18 6.13 17.88
N VAL A 218 -14.83 5.87 16.60
CA VAL A 218 -13.86 6.67 15.86
C VAL A 218 -14.61 7.81 15.15
N LEU A 219 -14.57 8.99 15.74
CA LEU A 219 -15.34 10.14 15.29
C LEU A 219 -14.81 10.70 13.96
N LEU A 220 -15.74 11.14 13.13
CA LEU A 220 -15.50 11.74 11.82
C LEU A 220 -16.10 13.14 11.74
N VAL A 221 -15.54 13.96 10.88
CA VAL A 221 -16.13 15.23 10.44
C VAL A 221 -16.21 15.23 8.91
N GLN A 222 -17.15 15.99 8.36
CA GLN A 222 -17.31 16.13 6.92
C GLN A 222 -17.35 17.61 6.53
N PRO A 223 -16.21 18.30 6.57
CA PRO A 223 -16.16 19.74 6.27
C PRO A 223 -16.44 20.06 4.80
N LYS A 224 -16.23 19.06 3.92
CA LYS A 224 -16.51 19.12 2.47
C LYS A 224 -17.14 17.80 2.02
N VAL A 225 -16.75 17.31 0.85
CA VAL A 225 -17.28 16.06 0.28
C VAL A 225 -16.72 14.82 1.00
N LEU A 226 -15.51 14.90 1.52
CA LEU A 226 -14.79 13.74 2.08
C LEU A 226 -14.85 13.73 3.61
N TYR A 227 -15.00 12.54 4.20
CA TYR A 227 -14.85 12.36 5.64
C TYR A 227 -13.39 12.53 6.05
N GLN A 228 -13.20 13.15 7.20
CA GLN A 228 -11.92 13.30 7.90
C GLN A 228 -12.06 12.75 9.32
N TYR A 229 -10.97 12.31 9.93
CA TYR A 229 -10.99 11.98 11.34
C TYR A 229 -11.17 13.27 12.16
N ALA A 230 -12.05 13.25 13.16
CA ALA A 230 -12.26 14.39 14.04
C ALA A 230 -11.02 14.66 14.92
N ASP A 231 -10.27 13.62 15.31
CA ASP A 231 -8.97 13.77 15.99
C ASP A 231 -7.88 14.17 14.96
N PRO A 232 -7.27 15.37 15.13
CA PRO A 232 -6.21 15.83 14.23
C PRO A 232 -4.99 14.89 14.17
N ARG A 233 -4.71 14.15 15.25
CA ARG A 233 -3.60 13.18 15.29
C ARG A 233 -3.87 12.01 14.33
N LEU A 234 -5.11 11.50 14.32
CA LEU A 234 -5.53 10.46 13.38
C LEU A 234 -5.61 11.00 11.95
N GLU A 235 -6.05 12.27 11.78
CA GLU A 235 -6.12 12.88 10.45
C GLU A 235 -4.73 13.20 9.88
N SER A 236 -3.73 13.45 10.71
CA SER A 236 -2.34 13.63 10.27
C SER A 236 -1.61 12.34 9.91
N ALA A 237 -2.16 11.18 10.25
CA ALA A 237 -1.58 9.87 9.96
C ALA A 237 -1.35 9.66 8.45
N SER A 238 -0.44 8.77 8.10
CA SER A 238 -0.14 8.43 6.70
C SER A 238 -1.34 7.76 6.02
N ALA A 239 -1.34 7.74 4.68
CA ALA A 239 -2.39 7.07 3.91
C ALA A 239 -2.53 5.60 4.32
N GLY A 240 -1.40 4.88 4.45
CA GLY A 240 -1.39 3.49 4.88
C GLY A 240 -1.95 3.30 6.29
N GLN A 241 -1.57 4.14 7.24
CA GLN A 241 -2.09 4.10 8.61
C GLN A 241 -3.60 4.38 8.67
N LYS A 242 -4.07 5.39 7.93
CA LYS A 242 -5.52 5.68 7.82
C LYS A 242 -6.32 4.51 7.29
N ILE A 243 -5.73 3.70 6.43
CA ILE A 243 -6.38 2.52 5.88
C ILE A 243 -6.47 1.43 6.96
N LEU A 244 -5.39 1.18 7.70
CA LEU A 244 -5.42 0.21 8.81
C LEU A 244 -6.49 0.55 9.83
N MET A 245 -6.57 1.80 10.27
CA MET A 245 -7.60 2.25 11.21
C MET A 245 -9.04 1.99 10.73
N ARG A 246 -9.29 1.98 9.40
CA ARG A 246 -10.62 1.71 8.82
C ARG A 246 -11.01 0.24 8.84
N LEU A 247 -10.06 -0.67 8.99
CA LEU A 247 -10.34 -2.11 9.13
C LEU A 247 -11.04 -2.42 10.47
N GLY A 248 -10.96 -1.48 11.41
CA GLY A 248 -11.33 -1.71 12.80
C GLY A 248 -10.27 -2.50 13.57
N PRO A 249 -10.40 -2.57 14.92
CA PRO A 249 -9.34 -3.10 15.78
C PRO A 249 -8.88 -4.52 15.43
N ALA A 250 -9.81 -5.42 15.16
CA ALA A 250 -9.48 -6.82 14.82
C ALA A 250 -8.74 -6.91 13.47
N GLY A 251 -9.26 -6.27 12.42
CA GLY A 251 -8.64 -6.29 11.09
C GLY A 251 -7.27 -5.61 11.09
N GLU A 252 -7.11 -4.52 11.82
CA GLU A 252 -5.82 -3.85 11.99
C GLU A 252 -4.81 -4.77 12.71
N ALA A 253 -5.21 -5.44 13.79
CA ALA A 253 -4.37 -6.37 14.52
C ALA A 253 -3.90 -7.54 13.63
N ASP A 254 -4.78 -8.11 12.83
CA ASP A 254 -4.49 -9.19 11.88
C ASP A 254 -3.45 -8.75 10.84
N VAL A 255 -3.62 -7.56 10.26
CA VAL A 255 -2.67 -7.02 9.28
C VAL A 255 -1.31 -6.74 9.93
N LYS A 256 -1.28 -6.13 11.12
CA LYS A 256 -0.03 -5.87 11.84
C LYS A 256 0.70 -7.17 12.20
N ALA A 257 -0.03 -8.21 12.62
CA ALA A 257 0.58 -9.53 12.88
C ALA A 257 1.24 -10.11 11.63
N LYS A 258 0.56 -10.04 10.47
CA LYS A 258 1.11 -10.50 9.19
C LYS A 258 2.33 -9.66 8.76
N LEU A 259 2.29 -8.34 8.93
CA LEU A 259 3.42 -7.45 8.63
C LEU A 259 4.65 -7.77 9.46
N ARG A 260 4.49 -8.05 10.76
CA ARG A 260 5.60 -8.49 11.63
C ARG A 260 6.23 -9.78 11.13
N ALA A 261 5.41 -10.76 10.74
CA ALA A 261 5.90 -12.03 10.21
C ALA A 261 6.66 -11.87 8.89
N ILE A 262 6.15 -11.02 7.97
CA ILE A 262 6.83 -10.69 6.71
C ILE A 262 8.17 -9.97 6.99
N ARG A 263 8.16 -8.99 7.88
CA ARG A 263 9.37 -8.27 8.28
C ARG A 263 10.45 -9.20 8.81
N GLN A 264 10.08 -10.15 9.67
CA GLN A 264 11.01 -11.17 10.18
C GLN A 264 11.56 -12.06 9.06
N ALA A 265 10.70 -12.53 8.15
CA ALA A 265 11.12 -13.35 7.03
C ALA A 265 12.07 -12.59 6.07
N LEU A 266 11.81 -11.32 5.81
CA LEU A 266 12.70 -10.45 5.02
C LEU A 266 14.07 -10.30 5.70
N LEU A 267 14.08 -9.93 6.98
CA LEU A 267 15.32 -9.74 7.73
C LEU A 267 16.15 -11.01 7.82
N ALA A 268 15.51 -12.17 8.00
CA ALA A 268 16.20 -13.47 8.03
C ALA A 268 16.93 -13.77 6.70
N LYS A 269 16.39 -13.33 5.57
CA LYS A 269 17.02 -13.48 4.25
C LYS A 269 18.07 -12.40 3.94
N MET A 270 18.06 -11.31 4.67
CA MET A 270 19.01 -10.19 4.52
C MET A 270 20.25 -10.32 5.46
N GLN A 271 20.22 -11.17 6.47
CA GLN A 271 21.36 -11.41 7.34
C GLN A 271 22.42 -12.26 6.63
N PRO A 272 23.73 -11.97 6.76
CA PRO A 272 24.79 -12.88 6.31
C PRO A 272 24.57 -14.21 7.02
N GLY A 273 24.53 -15.30 6.24
CA GLY A 273 24.36 -16.64 6.77
C GLY A 273 25.30 -16.85 7.96
N ALA A 274 24.73 -17.18 9.12
CA ALA A 274 25.51 -17.65 10.23
C ALA A 274 26.31 -18.85 9.68
N THR A 275 27.63 -18.69 9.59
CA THR A 275 28.55 -19.78 9.30
C THR A 275 28.20 -20.90 10.27
N SER A 276 27.74 -22.02 9.74
CA SER A 276 27.58 -23.26 10.51
C SER A 276 28.93 -23.49 11.25
N PRO A 277 28.94 -23.66 12.57
CA PRO A 277 30.17 -24.04 13.20
C PRO A 277 30.60 -25.37 12.59
N ALA A 278 31.77 -25.35 11.94
CA ALA A 278 32.42 -26.57 11.51
C ALA A 278 32.67 -27.44 12.75
N GLY A 279 31.98 -28.58 12.83
CA GLY A 279 32.25 -29.63 13.76
C GLY A 279 33.52 -30.42 13.38
#